data_2ce6bb620bb037d58796cdc258881fac
#
_entry.id   2ce6bb620bb037d58796cdc258881fac
#
_cell.length_a   1.000
_cell.length_b   1.000
_cell.length_c   1.000
_cell.angle_alpha   90.00
_cell.angle_beta   90.00
_cell.angle_gamma   90.00
#
_symmetry.space_group_name_H-M   'P 1'
#
loop_
_entity.id
_entity.type
_entity.pdbx_description
1 polymer ?
#
loop_
_entity_poly.entity_id
_entity_poly.type
_entity_poly.pdbx_seq_one_letter_code
_entity_poly.pdbx_strand_id
1 'polypeptide(L)'
;KIAALAGVTVPAGTKIIIGEVESVDISEEFAHEKLSPVLAMYKATDIHDAFDKAEHLIADGGYGHTSSIYLNEVTEQAKLEEFTSRMKTCRILVNTPSSHGGIGDLYNFKLAPSLTLGCGSWGGNSVSENVGVKHLINIKTVAERRQNMLWFRAPEKVYIKKGCLPVALDELKNVMGKKRAFIVTD
;
A
#
# COMPACT_ATOMS: atom_id res chain seq x y z
N LYS A 1 -6.05 -31.79 14.50
CA LYS A 1 -7.45 -31.51 14.89
C LYS A 1 -8.28 -31.04 13.68
N ILE A 2 -7.89 -29.96 12.95
CA ILE A 2 -8.62 -29.46 11.79
C ILE A 2 -8.75 -30.54 10.70
N ALA A 3 -7.65 -31.18 10.30
CA ALA A 3 -7.65 -32.25 9.32
C ALA A 3 -8.63 -33.39 9.70
N ALA A 4 -8.65 -33.79 10.97
CA ALA A 4 -9.57 -34.82 11.45
C ALA A 4 -11.04 -34.37 11.37
N LEU A 5 -11.34 -33.09 11.63
CA LEU A 5 -12.69 -32.53 11.47
C LEU A 5 -13.13 -32.50 10.00
N ALA A 6 -12.17 -32.22 9.10
CA ALA A 6 -12.41 -32.20 7.66
C ALA A 6 -12.39 -33.60 7.01
N GLY A 7 -12.14 -34.66 7.79
CA GLY A 7 -12.05 -36.02 7.27
C GLY A 7 -10.84 -36.28 6.35
N VAL A 8 -9.79 -35.44 6.42
CA VAL A 8 -8.59 -35.56 5.59
C VAL A 8 -7.43 -36.12 6.39
N THR A 9 -6.66 -37.01 5.75
CA THR A 9 -5.42 -37.55 6.31
C THR A 9 -4.24 -36.69 5.88
N VAL A 10 -3.44 -36.24 6.84
CA VAL A 10 -2.27 -35.42 6.59
C VAL A 10 -1.03 -36.06 7.22
N PRO A 11 0.19 -35.85 6.67
CA PRO A 11 1.43 -36.33 7.27
C PRO A 11 1.64 -35.77 8.70
N ALA A 12 2.35 -36.54 9.51
CA ALA A 12 2.72 -36.07 10.85
C ALA A 12 3.59 -34.80 10.76
N GLY A 13 3.31 -33.81 11.59
CA GLY A 13 4.00 -32.51 11.57
C GLY A 13 3.47 -31.49 10.58
N THR A 14 2.40 -31.78 9.84
CA THR A 14 1.72 -30.79 8.98
C THR A 14 1.29 -29.58 9.78
N LYS A 15 1.73 -28.40 9.36
CA LYS A 15 1.44 -27.11 10.03
C LYS A 15 0.35 -26.32 9.33
N ILE A 16 0.23 -26.45 8.02
CA ILE A 16 -0.70 -25.69 7.18
C ILE A 16 -1.41 -26.65 6.23
N ILE A 17 -2.69 -26.43 6.01
CA ILE A 17 -3.49 -27.08 4.98
C ILE A 17 -3.81 -26.05 3.90
N ILE A 18 -3.56 -26.39 2.65
CA ILE A 18 -3.87 -25.52 1.51
C ILE A 18 -4.92 -26.25 0.67
N GLY A 19 -6.06 -25.59 0.44
CA GLY A 19 -7.11 -26.08 -0.45
C GLY A 19 -7.12 -25.27 -1.74
N GLU A 20 -7.14 -25.95 -2.88
CA GLU A 20 -7.39 -25.31 -4.17
C GLU A 20 -8.86 -24.98 -4.30
N VAL A 21 -9.17 -23.75 -4.67
CA VAL A 21 -10.52 -23.19 -4.77
C VAL A 21 -10.70 -22.56 -6.15
N GLU A 22 -11.82 -22.77 -6.77
CA GLU A 22 -12.11 -22.25 -8.10
C GLU A 22 -12.83 -20.91 -8.06
N SER A 23 -13.83 -20.79 -7.13
CA SER A 23 -14.66 -19.58 -7.03
C SER A 23 -14.10 -18.60 -6.00
N VAL A 24 -14.05 -17.34 -6.39
CA VAL A 24 -13.73 -16.19 -5.48
C VAL A 24 -15.01 -15.53 -4.94
N ASP A 25 -16.18 -16.03 -5.28
CA ASP A 25 -17.47 -15.51 -4.83
C ASP A 25 -17.68 -15.76 -3.34
N ILE A 26 -18.29 -14.82 -2.64
CA ILE A 26 -18.53 -14.90 -1.20
C ILE A 26 -19.45 -16.05 -0.79
N SER A 27 -20.22 -16.63 -1.72
CA SER A 27 -20.98 -17.86 -1.48
C SER A 27 -20.10 -19.08 -1.29
N GLU A 28 -18.82 -18.99 -1.70
CA GLU A 28 -17.82 -20.02 -1.45
C GLU A 28 -17.23 -19.86 -0.04
N GLU A 29 -17.58 -20.78 0.85
CA GLU A 29 -17.12 -20.78 2.24
C GLU A 29 -15.58 -20.66 2.37
N PHE A 30 -14.84 -21.21 1.41
CA PHE A 30 -13.39 -21.18 1.42
C PHE A 30 -12.82 -19.81 0.98
N ALA A 31 -13.63 -18.92 0.40
CA ALA A 31 -13.22 -17.56 0.06
C ALA A 31 -13.16 -16.64 1.30
N HIS A 32 -13.89 -16.99 2.36
CA HIS A 32 -13.91 -16.22 3.59
C HIS A 32 -12.58 -16.26 4.37
N GLU A 33 -12.37 -15.27 5.22
CA GLU A 33 -11.24 -15.28 6.15
C GLU A 33 -11.27 -16.49 7.08
N LYS A 34 -10.14 -17.16 7.17
CA LYS A 34 -9.96 -18.32 8.04
C LYS A 34 -8.90 -18.03 9.09
N LEU A 35 -9.30 -17.68 10.31
CA LEU A 35 -8.40 -17.47 11.45
C LEU A 35 -7.83 -18.82 11.95
N SER A 36 -7.22 -19.56 11.04
CA SER A 36 -6.72 -20.92 11.27
C SER A 36 -5.60 -21.23 10.28
N PRO A 37 -4.77 -22.28 10.51
CA PRO A 37 -3.73 -22.69 9.57
C PRO A 37 -4.31 -23.42 8.34
N VAL A 38 -5.31 -22.82 7.72
CA VAL A 38 -5.93 -23.27 6.47
C VAL A 38 -5.94 -22.11 5.49
N LEU A 39 -5.42 -22.33 4.28
CA LEU A 39 -5.34 -21.31 3.23
C LEU A 39 -6.14 -21.77 2.01
N ALA A 40 -6.85 -20.84 1.40
CA ALA A 40 -7.36 -21.00 0.04
C ALA A 40 -6.25 -20.65 -0.96
N MET A 41 -6.17 -21.42 -2.02
CA MET A 41 -5.27 -21.21 -3.14
C MET A 41 -6.07 -21.13 -4.43
N TYR A 42 -5.87 -20.07 -5.18
CA TYR A 42 -6.52 -19.84 -6.46
C TYR A 42 -5.49 -19.90 -7.59
N LYS A 43 -5.80 -20.62 -8.64
CA LYS A 43 -5.02 -20.57 -9.87
C LYS A 43 -5.45 -19.35 -10.68
N ALA A 44 -4.50 -18.73 -11.36
CA ALA A 44 -4.73 -17.65 -12.30
C ALA A 44 -4.11 -18.00 -13.65
N THR A 45 -4.74 -17.57 -14.73
CA THR A 45 -4.25 -17.76 -16.09
C THR A 45 -3.09 -16.84 -16.43
N ASP A 46 -3.12 -15.66 -15.85
CA ASP A 46 -2.08 -14.62 -15.95
C ASP A 46 -2.11 -13.67 -14.75
N ILE A 47 -1.29 -12.64 -14.78
CA ILE A 47 -1.18 -11.68 -13.69
C ILE A 47 -2.44 -10.81 -13.53
N HIS A 48 -3.13 -10.50 -14.62
CA HIS A 48 -4.35 -9.67 -14.58
C HIS A 48 -5.51 -10.45 -13.97
N ASP A 49 -5.68 -11.73 -14.35
CA ASP A 49 -6.64 -12.63 -13.72
C ASP A 49 -6.34 -12.80 -12.22
N ALA A 50 -5.06 -12.85 -11.83
CA ALA A 50 -4.69 -12.87 -10.42
C ALA A 50 -5.10 -11.57 -9.69
N PHE A 51 -4.95 -10.42 -10.33
CA PHE A 51 -5.36 -9.14 -9.76
C PHE A 51 -6.88 -9.04 -9.66
N ASP A 52 -7.62 -9.48 -10.66
CA ASP A 52 -9.09 -9.50 -10.65
C ASP A 52 -9.61 -10.36 -9.50
N LYS A 53 -9.05 -11.56 -9.31
CA LYS A 53 -9.37 -12.44 -8.18
C LYS A 53 -9.04 -11.80 -6.84
N ALA A 54 -7.88 -11.15 -6.73
CA ALA A 54 -7.48 -10.49 -5.50
C ALA A 54 -8.38 -9.30 -5.15
N GLU A 55 -8.76 -8.47 -6.12
CA GLU A 55 -9.72 -7.38 -5.91
C GLU A 55 -11.07 -7.89 -5.42
N HIS A 56 -11.56 -8.98 -6.02
CA HIS A 56 -12.83 -9.59 -5.63
C HIS A 56 -12.77 -10.08 -4.19
N LEU A 57 -11.75 -10.83 -3.82
CA LEU A 57 -11.54 -11.32 -2.46
C LEU A 57 -11.38 -10.18 -1.43
N ILE A 58 -10.73 -9.08 -1.81
CA ILE A 58 -10.59 -7.90 -0.94
C ILE A 58 -11.96 -7.22 -0.75
N ALA A 59 -12.76 -7.12 -1.80
CA ALA A 59 -14.08 -6.52 -1.74
C ALA A 59 -15.02 -7.29 -0.78
N ASP A 60 -14.96 -8.60 -0.84
CA ASP A 60 -15.80 -9.49 -0.01
C ASP A 60 -15.22 -9.67 1.40
N GLY A 61 -13.91 -9.82 1.53
CA GLY A 61 -13.22 -10.06 2.80
C GLY A 61 -13.00 -8.82 3.65
N GLY A 62 -13.21 -7.64 3.10
CA GLY A 62 -13.04 -6.35 3.77
C GLY A 62 -11.85 -5.54 3.24
N TYR A 63 -12.16 -4.31 2.85
CA TYR A 63 -11.19 -3.34 2.38
C TYR A 63 -10.21 -2.88 3.46
N GLY A 64 -9.02 -2.47 3.02
CA GLY A 64 -8.10 -1.64 3.78
C GLY A 64 -7.04 -2.40 4.56
N HIS A 65 -7.09 -3.72 4.66
CA HIS A 65 -6.13 -4.45 5.49
C HIS A 65 -4.72 -4.53 4.84
N THR A 66 -4.35 -5.63 4.24
CA THR A 66 -2.98 -5.88 3.75
C THR A 66 -3.01 -6.79 2.53
N SER A 67 -2.21 -6.45 1.53
CA SER A 67 -1.97 -7.27 0.35
C SER A 67 -0.48 -7.52 0.16
N SER A 68 -0.12 -8.63 -0.45
CA SER A 68 1.27 -8.97 -0.79
C SER A 68 1.38 -9.35 -2.25
N ILE A 69 2.48 -8.96 -2.87
CA ILE A 69 2.86 -9.38 -4.21
C ILE A 69 4.29 -9.89 -4.22
N TYR A 70 4.52 -10.96 -4.98
CA TYR A 70 5.84 -11.52 -5.20
C TYR A 70 6.21 -11.36 -6.67
N LEU A 71 7.26 -10.61 -6.94
CA LEU A 71 7.70 -10.30 -8.30
C LEU A 71 9.18 -9.88 -8.31
N ASN A 72 9.74 -9.73 -9.49
CA ASN A 72 11.06 -9.12 -9.64
C ASN A 72 10.91 -7.59 -9.65
N GLU A 73 11.31 -6.95 -8.57
CA GLU A 73 11.16 -5.49 -8.38
C GLU A 73 11.89 -4.65 -9.43
N VAL A 74 12.93 -5.19 -10.07
CA VAL A 74 13.72 -4.46 -11.07
C VAL A 74 13.07 -4.51 -12.45
N THR A 75 12.58 -5.69 -12.84
CA THR A 75 12.10 -5.94 -14.21
C THR A 75 10.58 -5.82 -14.36
N GLU A 76 9.83 -5.84 -13.26
CA GLU A 76 8.36 -5.90 -13.26
C GLU A 76 7.68 -4.71 -12.58
N GLN A 77 8.31 -3.52 -12.63
CA GLN A 77 7.79 -2.28 -12.02
C GLN A 77 6.36 -1.94 -12.47
N ALA A 78 6.04 -2.11 -13.75
CA ALA A 78 4.71 -1.84 -14.27
C ALA A 78 3.62 -2.71 -13.60
N LYS A 79 3.93 -3.98 -13.32
CA LYS A 79 3.01 -4.87 -12.59
C LYS A 79 2.85 -4.44 -11.12
N LEU A 80 3.92 -3.96 -10.50
CA LEU A 80 3.86 -3.43 -9.14
C LEU A 80 3.01 -2.17 -9.08
N GLU A 81 3.17 -1.25 -10.02
CA GLU A 81 2.38 -0.03 -10.13
C GLU A 81 0.90 -0.34 -10.34
N GLU A 82 0.58 -1.27 -11.25
CA GLU A 82 -0.79 -1.72 -11.46
C GLU A 82 -1.38 -2.34 -10.19
N PHE A 83 -0.67 -3.27 -9.56
CA PHE A 83 -1.11 -3.90 -8.30
C PHE A 83 -1.39 -2.86 -7.23
N THR A 84 -0.47 -1.92 -7.01
CA THR A 84 -0.62 -0.88 -5.98
C THR A 84 -1.79 0.07 -6.25
N SER A 85 -2.10 0.33 -7.50
CA SER A 85 -3.22 1.20 -7.88
C SER A 85 -4.59 0.50 -7.72
N ARG A 86 -4.63 -0.82 -7.93
CA ARG A 86 -5.86 -1.62 -7.88
C ARG A 86 -6.24 -2.04 -6.48
N MET A 87 -5.27 -2.50 -5.68
CA MET A 87 -5.54 -3.08 -4.36
C MET A 87 -5.96 -2.01 -3.34
N LYS A 88 -7.20 -2.05 -2.88
CA LYS A 88 -7.73 -1.15 -1.85
C LYS A 88 -7.33 -1.62 -0.45
N THR A 89 -6.03 -1.66 -0.20
CA THR A 89 -5.42 -2.03 1.08
C THR A 89 -4.41 -0.98 1.52
N CYS A 90 -4.34 -0.71 2.82
CA CYS A 90 -3.46 0.32 3.38
C CYS A 90 -1.99 -0.11 3.44
N ARG A 91 -1.74 -1.41 3.37
CA ARG A 91 -0.41 -2.00 3.38
C ARG A 91 -0.24 -2.88 2.16
N ILE A 92 0.76 -2.58 1.35
CA ILE A 92 1.17 -3.43 0.24
C ILE A 92 2.59 -3.87 0.51
N LEU A 93 2.78 -5.17 0.57
CA LEU A 93 4.06 -5.80 0.86
C LEU A 93 4.62 -6.42 -0.42
N VAL A 94 5.88 -6.17 -0.67
CA VAL A 94 6.58 -6.75 -1.81
C VAL A 94 7.52 -7.85 -1.32
N ASN A 95 7.43 -9.01 -1.92
CA ASN A 95 8.27 -10.18 -1.59
C ASN A 95 8.25 -10.58 -0.11
N THR A 96 7.15 -10.27 0.57
CA THR A 96 6.99 -10.52 2.01
C THR A 96 5.57 -11.02 2.30
N PRO A 97 5.37 -12.04 3.12
CA PRO A 97 4.05 -12.54 3.45
C PRO A 97 3.26 -11.54 4.30
N SER A 98 1.98 -11.38 4.01
CA SER A 98 1.08 -10.43 4.68
C SER A 98 1.05 -10.61 6.20
N SER A 99 0.99 -11.85 6.66
CA SER A 99 0.94 -12.18 8.09
C SER A 99 2.20 -11.81 8.86
N HIS A 100 3.33 -11.75 8.18
CA HIS A 100 4.62 -11.41 8.79
C HIS A 100 4.93 -9.93 8.66
N GLY A 101 4.80 -9.40 7.43
CA GLY A 101 5.17 -8.01 7.15
C GLY A 101 4.15 -7.00 7.65
N GLY A 102 2.83 -7.35 7.68
CA GLY A 102 1.78 -6.43 8.08
C GLY A 102 1.93 -5.89 9.50
N ILE A 103 2.45 -6.69 10.42
CA ILE A 103 2.70 -6.26 11.81
C ILE A 103 3.89 -5.30 11.95
N GLY A 104 4.69 -5.14 10.89
CA GLY A 104 5.85 -4.26 10.88
C GLY A 104 7.05 -4.76 11.67
N ASP A 105 8.16 -4.04 11.55
CA ASP A 105 9.33 -4.23 12.40
C ASP A 105 10.13 -2.92 12.53
N LEU A 106 11.14 -2.92 13.39
CA LEU A 106 11.94 -1.72 13.67
C LEU A 106 13.07 -1.48 12.65
N TYR A 107 13.43 -2.46 11.85
CA TYR A 107 14.69 -2.42 11.09
C TYR A 107 14.50 -2.45 9.57
N ASN A 108 13.61 -3.30 9.07
CA ASN A 108 13.52 -3.62 7.65
C ASN A 108 12.31 -2.99 6.95
N PHE A 109 11.27 -2.60 7.70
CA PHE A 109 10.06 -2.03 7.15
C PHE A 109 9.82 -0.59 7.59
N LYS A 110 9.20 0.19 6.72
CA LYS A 110 8.64 1.49 7.10
C LYS A 110 7.37 1.37 7.97
N LEU A 111 6.91 0.16 8.22
CA LEU A 111 5.76 -0.12 9.06
C LEU A 111 6.20 -0.28 10.50
N ALA A 112 5.71 0.57 11.38
CA ALA A 112 5.97 0.45 12.81
C ALA A 112 5.39 -0.86 13.36
N PRO A 113 6.06 -1.53 14.31
CA PRO A 113 5.52 -2.74 14.92
C PRO A 113 4.19 -2.47 15.61
N SER A 114 3.18 -3.25 15.26
CA SER A 114 1.86 -3.17 15.89
C SER A 114 1.05 -4.44 15.66
N LEU A 115 0.24 -4.80 16.64
CA LEU A 115 -0.80 -5.82 16.49
C LEU A 115 -2.17 -5.21 16.15
N THR A 116 -2.28 -3.89 16.14
CA THR A 116 -3.50 -3.17 15.76
C THR A 116 -3.22 -2.43 14.45
N LEU A 117 -3.84 -2.90 13.37
CA LEU A 117 -3.61 -2.42 12.01
C LEU A 117 -4.81 -1.61 11.55
N GLY A 118 -4.60 -0.33 11.28
CA GLY A 118 -5.63 0.53 10.70
C GLY A 118 -5.92 0.16 9.25
N CYS A 119 -7.19 0.16 8.88
CA CYS A 119 -7.65 -0.14 7.52
C CYS A 119 -8.12 1.10 6.75
N GLY A 120 -7.92 2.29 7.32
CA GLY A 120 -8.27 3.57 6.71
C GLY A 120 -9.75 3.73 6.41
N SER A 121 -10.08 4.69 5.58
CA SER A 121 -11.46 4.96 5.16
C SER A 121 -12.07 3.79 4.38
N TRP A 122 -11.29 3.03 3.65
CA TRP A 122 -11.77 1.82 2.97
C TRP A 122 -12.33 0.80 3.95
N GLY A 123 -11.70 0.60 5.11
CA GLY A 123 -12.15 -0.31 6.16
C GLY A 123 -13.00 0.36 7.25
N GLY A 124 -13.46 1.61 7.02
CA GLY A 124 -14.25 2.35 8.01
C GLY A 124 -13.48 2.76 9.25
N ASN A 125 -12.17 2.85 9.18
CA ASN A 125 -11.29 3.22 10.28
C ASN A 125 -10.82 4.69 10.18
N SER A 126 -10.52 5.30 11.32
CA SER A 126 -9.91 6.63 11.40
C SER A 126 -8.41 6.63 11.14
N VAL A 127 -7.78 5.46 11.12
CA VAL A 127 -6.33 5.27 10.98
C VAL A 127 -6.06 4.30 9.84
N SER A 128 -5.11 4.65 8.97
CA SER A 128 -4.67 3.82 7.83
C SER A 128 -3.28 3.18 8.03
N GLU A 129 -2.69 3.35 9.19
CA GLU A 129 -1.35 2.87 9.51
C GLU A 129 -1.34 1.93 10.71
N ASN A 130 -0.17 1.35 11.01
CA ASN A 130 0.02 0.55 12.20
C ASN A 130 -0.12 1.42 13.45
N VAL A 131 -1.04 1.05 14.33
CA VAL A 131 -1.39 1.86 15.50
C VAL A 131 -0.26 1.80 16.53
N GLY A 132 0.19 2.96 16.98
CA GLY A 132 1.23 3.11 17.99
C GLY A 132 0.88 4.20 19.00
N VAL A 133 1.79 4.51 19.89
CA VAL A 133 1.60 5.49 20.98
C VAL A 133 1.10 6.84 20.48
N LYS A 134 1.53 7.30 19.32
CA LYS A 134 1.10 8.57 18.73
C LYS A 134 -0.43 8.67 18.52
N HIS A 135 -1.12 7.55 18.40
CA HIS A 135 -2.57 7.51 18.23
C HIS A 135 -3.34 7.54 19.57
N LEU A 136 -2.63 7.38 20.68
CA LEU A 136 -3.20 7.36 22.02
C LEU A 136 -2.98 8.65 22.80
N ILE A 137 -2.25 9.60 22.21
CA ILE A 137 -1.95 10.88 22.85
C ILE A 137 -2.69 12.01 22.16
N ASN A 138 -3.05 13.02 22.94
CA ASN A 138 -3.60 14.27 22.42
C ASN A 138 -2.46 15.26 22.13
N ILE A 139 -2.33 15.66 20.88
CA ILE A 139 -1.35 16.66 20.45
C ILE A 139 -2.03 18.04 20.52
N LYS A 140 -1.45 18.96 21.32
CA LYS A 140 -1.89 20.36 21.35
C LYS A 140 -0.96 21.18 20.47
N THR A 141 -1.55 21.92 19.55
CA THR A 141 -0.81 22.89 18.73
C THR A 141 -1.00 24.28 19.31
N VAL A 142 0.12 24.91 19.64
CA VAL A 142 0.14 26.33 20.01
C VAL A 142 0.55 27.13 18.78
N ALA A 143 -0.35 27.96 18.28
CA ALA A 143 -0.11 28.78 17.11
C ALA A 143 -0.16 30.25 17.51
N GLU A 144 0.95 30.94 17.34
CA GLU A 144 1.04 32.39 17.58
C GLU A 144 1.05 33.12 16.23
N ARG A 145 0.22 34.16 16.15
CA ARG A 145 0.24 35.06 15.00
C ARG A 145 1.33 36.10 15.20
N ARG A 146 2.27 36.16 14.31
CA ARG A 146 3.27 37.24 14.22
C ARG A 146 2.65 38.42 13.48
N GLN A 147 2.20 39.42 14.25
CA GLN A 147 1.39 40.52 13.72
C GLN A 147 2.12 41.47 12.78
N ASN A 148 3.42 41.66 12.97
CA ASN A 148 4.19 42.66 12.23
C ASN A 148 5.25 42.07 11.28
N MET A 149 5.13 40.80 10.96
CA MET A 149 6.05 40.16 10.04
C MET A 149 5.31 39.62 8.83
N LEU A 150 5.46 40.27 7.71
CA LEU A 150 5.11 39.73 6.41
C LEU A 150 6.32 38.94 5.91
N TRP A 151 6.16 37.63 5.79
CA TRP A 151 7.21 36.75 5.33
C TRP A 151 6.81 36.12 4.02
N PHE A 152 7.64 36.34 3.01
CA PHE A 152 7.44 35.80 1.69
C PHE A 152 8.67 34.98 1.29
N ARG A 153 8.49 33.75 0.91
CA ARG A 153 9.53 32.89 0.36
C ARG A 153 9.34 32.79 -1.15
N ALA A 154 10.25 33.37 -1.88
CA ALA A 154 10.30 33.25 -3.33
C ALA A 154 11.36 32.23 -3.75
N PRO A 155 11.24 31.62 -4.91
CA PRO A 155 12.35 30.95 -5.58
C PRO A 155 13.54 31.92 -5.75
N GLU A 156 14.73 31.35 -5.89
CA GLU A 156 15.95 32.12 -6.12
C GLU A 156 15.82 33.09 -7.30
N LYS A 157 15.05 32.69 -8.33
CA LYS A 157 14.76 33.51 -9.50
C LYS A 157 13.31 33.45 -9.88
N VAL A 158 12.73 34.61 -10.14
CA VAL A 158 11.36 34.79 -10.60
C VAL A 158 11.37 35.70 -11.84
N TYR A 159 10.84 35.21 -12.95
CA TYR A 159 10.74 35.97 -14.20
C TYR A 159 9.29 36.41 -14.41
N ILE A 160 9.07 37.72 -14.43
CA ILE A 160 7.72 38.28 -14.56
C ILE A 160 7.71 39.23 -15.75
N LYS A 161 7.42 38.69 -16.93
CA LYS A 161 7.19 39.49 -18.16
C LYS A 161 6.61 38.60 -19.25
N LYS A 162 5.76 39.16 -20.08
CA LYS A 162 5.34 38.49 -21.32
C LYS A 162 6.58 38.14 -22.18
N GLY A 163 6.72 36.87 -22.53
CA GLY A 163 7.85 36.39 -23.34
C GLY A 163 9.12 36.07 -22.55
N CYS A 164 9.10 36.02 -21.21
CA CYS A 164 10.27 35.66 -20.41
C CYS A 164 10.61 34.16 -20.42
N LEU A 165 9.68 33.30 -20.85
CA LEU A 165 9.88 31.85 -20.81
C LEU A 165 11.13 31.38 -21.61
N PRO A 166 11.40 31.82 -22.82
CA PRO A 166 12.63 31.45 -23.52
C PRO A 166 13.91 31.80 -22.75
N VAL A 167 13.92 32.97 -22.12
CA VAL A 167 15.06 33.43 -21.30
C VAL A 167 15.25 32.52 -20.07
N ALA A 168 14.17 32.19 -19.39
CA ALA A 168 14.22 31.30 -18.24
C ALA A 168 14.68 29.88 -18.62
N LEU A 169 14.23 29.37 -19.76
CA LEU A 169 14.66 28.05 -20.27
C LEU A 169 16.12 28.05 -20.72
N ASP A 170 16.60 29.14 -21.34
CA ASP A 170 18.00 29.28 -21.69
C ASP A 170 18.90 29.30 -20.47
N GLU A 171 18.51 30.01 -19.43
CA GLU A 171 19.25 30.02 -18.17
C GLU A 171 19.23 28.66 -17.49
N LEU A 172 18.09 27.99 -17.42
CA LEU A 172 18.01 26.62 -16.89
C LEU A 172 18.98 25.67 -17.60
N LYS A 173 19.06 25.78 -18.93
CA LYS A 173 19.91 24.92 -19.74
C LYS A 173 21.38 25.29 -19.64
N ASN A 174 21.71 26.55 -19.88
CA ASN A 174 23.09 26.99 -20.15
C ASN A 174 23.81 27.47 -18.89
N VAL A 175 23.10 28.00 -17.91
CA VAL A 175 23.72 28.48 -16.66
C VAL A 175 23.58 27.44 -15.56
N MET A 176 22.39 26.84 -15.39
CA MET A 176 22.13 25.88 -14.33
C MET A 176 22.37 24.43 -14.74
N GLY A 177 22.67 24.15 -15.99
CA GLY A 177 22.97 22.82 -16.52
C GLY A 177 21.82 21.83 -16.47
N LYS A 178 20.56 22.30 -16.32
CA LYS A 178 19.38 21.43 -16.23
C LYS A 178 18.94 20.97 -17.61
N LYS A 179 18.59 19.70 -17.73
CA LYS A 179 18.14 19.07 -18.99
C LYS A 179 16.64 18.81 -19.07
N ARG A 180 15.94 18.92 -17.96
CA ARG A 180 14.49 18.68 -17.87
C ARG A 180 13.84 19.75 -17.01
N ALA A 181 12.68 20.20 -17.43
CA ALA A 181 11.84 21.12 -16.65
C ALA A 181 10.44 20.52 -16.52
N PHE A 182 9.84 20.67 -15.35
CA PHE A 182 8.44 20.37 -15.13
C PHE A 182 7.68 21.69 -15.14
N ILE A 183 6.72 21.82 -16.05
CA ILE A 183 5.95 23.06 -16.25
C ILE A 183 4.54 22.83 -15.73
N VAL A 184 4.11 23.68 -14.80
CA VAL A 184 2.74 23.73 -14.32
C VAL A 184 2.10 24.98 -14.92
N THR A 185 0.99 24.82 -15.58
CA THR A 185 0.18 25.91 -16.14
C THR A 185 -1.26 25.77 -15.68
N ASP A 186 -2.01 26.85 -15.68
CA ASP A 186 -3.46 26.93 -15.53
C ASP A 186 -4.18 26.72 -16.87
#